data_ec06d2fb8006ed4690a9e1fd22ec6609
#
_entry.id   ec06d2fb8006ed4690a9e1fd22ec6609
#
_cell.length_a   1.000
_cell.length_b   1.000
_cell.length_c   1.000
_cell.angle_alpha   90.00
_cell.angle_beta   90.00
_cell.angle_gamma   90.00
#
_symmetry.space_group_name_H-M   'P 1'
#
loop_
_entity.id
_entity.type
_entity.pdbx_description
1 polymer ?
#
loop_
_entity_poly.entity_id
_entity_poly.type
_entity_poly.pdbx_seq_one_letter_code
_entity_poly.pdbx_strand_id
1 'polypeptide(L)'
;MENQKLCRKCFKLFEKLERCPNCGSPIIISHPELLSLNIAHMDCDSFYASVEKRDRPELIDKPVIIGGGRRGVVSTACYIARIRGVHSAMPMYRALKLCPD
;
A
#
# COMPACT_ATOMS: atom_id res chain seq x y z
N MET A 1 -27.02 -3.02 19.01
CA MET A 1 -26.44 -4.22 18.37
C MET A 1 -24.95 -4.08 18.28
N GLU A 2 -24.23 -5.13 18.60
CA GLU A 2 -22.78 -5.11 18.43
C GLU A 2 -22.43 -5.26 16.96
N ASN A 3 -21.35 -4.58 16.56
CA ASN A 3 -20.89 -4.64 15.19
C ASN A 3 -20.20 -5.98 14.92
N GLN A 4 -20.42 -6.53 13.73
CA GLN A 4 -19.64 -7.65 13.26
C GLN A 4 -18.20 -7.21 13.09
N LYS A 5 -17.26 -8.11 13.38
CA LYS A 5 -15.84 -7.88 13.22
C LYS A 5 -15.27 -8.88 12.22
N LEU A 6 -14.29 -8.43 11.46
CA LEU A 6 -13.62 -9.25 10.47
C LEU A 6 -12.12 -9.28 10.75
N CYS A 7 -11.57 -10.48 10.85
CA CYS A 7 -10.11 -10.62 10.91
C CYS A 7 -9.51 -10.40 9.53
N ARG A 8 -8.59 -9.46 9.41
CA ARG A 8 -7.94 -9.17 8.13
C ARG A 8 -6.89 -10.21 7.73
N LYS A 9 -6.55 -11.11 8.65
CA LYS A 9 -5.56 -12.14 8.38
C LYS A 9 -6.19 -13.44 7.87
N CYS A 10 -7.22 -13.95 8.56
CA CYS A 10 -7.87 -15.21 8.20
C CYS A 10 -9.31 -15.07 7.71
N PHE A 11 -9.85 -13.84 7.72
CA PHE A 11 -11.21 -13.49 7.26
C PHE A 11 -12.34 -14.10 8.09
N LYS A 12 -12.04 -14.49 9.33
CA LYS A 12 -13.09 -14.97 10.25
C LYS A 12 -14.00 -13.81 10.66
N LEU A 13 -15.31 -14.04 10.58
CA LEU A 13 -16.32 -13.11 11.13
C LEU A 13 -16.60 -13.48 12.57
N PHE A 14 -16.70 -12.50 13.45
CA PHE A 14 -16.99 -12.72 14.87
C PHE A 14 -17.53 -11.46 15.51
N GLU A 15 -17.90 -11.57 16.78
CA GLU A 15 -18.40 -10.46 17.59
C GLU A 15 -17.64 -10.40 18.91
N LYS A 16 -17.70 -9.28 19.61
CA LYS A 16 -17.28 -9.09 21.03
C LYS A 16 -15.81 -9.19 21.38
N LEU A 17 -15.01 -9.93 20.63
CA LEU A 17 -13.59 -10.12 20.98
C LEU A 17 -12.71 -9.04 20.37
N GLU A 18 -11.61 -8.75 21.00
CA GLU A 18 -10.63 -7.79 20.49
C GLU A 18 -9.57 -8.44 19.59
N ARG A 19 -9.47 -9.75 19.65
CA ARG A 19 -8.59 -10.55 18.81
C ARG A 19 -9.38 -11.63 18.12
N CYS A 20 -8.90 -12.05 16.96
CA CYS A 20 -9.55 -13.12 16.22
C CYS A 20 -9.58 -14.42 17.04
N PRO A 21 -10.76 -15.02 17.24
CA PRO A 21 -10.87 -16.28 17.97
C PRO A 21 -10.25 -17.47 17.23
N ASN A 22 -10.01 -17.32 15.93
CA ASN A 22 -9.45 -18.40 15.11
C ASN A 22 -7.92 -18.36 15.04
N CYS A 23 -7.34 -17.19 14.73
CA CYS A 23 -5.89 -17.06 14.55
C CYS A 23 -5.20 -16.15 15.56
N GLY A 24 -5.95 -15.49 16.44
CA GLY A 24 -5.39 -14.61 17.48
C GLY A 24 -4.90 -13.26 16.98
N SER A 25 -5.07 -12.93 15.71
CA SER A 25 -4.59 -11.66 15.15
C SER A 25 -5.32 -10.47 15.79
N PRO A 26 -4.61 -9.38 16.11
CA PRO A 26 -5.23 -8.13 16.56
C PRO A 26 -5.69 -7.24 15.41
N ILE A 27 -5.42 -7.62 14.16
CA ILE A 27 -5.73 -6.81 12.99
C ILE A 27 -7.18 -7.06 12.58
N ILE A 28 -8.09 -6.26 13.16
CA ILE A 28 -9.53 -6.45 13.07
C ILE A 28 -10.18 -5.20 12.46
N ILE A 29 -11.17 -5.41 11.61
CA ILE A 29 -12.05 -4.35 11.11
C ILE A 29 -13.41 -4.51 11.75
N SER A 30 -13.99 -3.40 12.20
CA SER A 30 -15.34 -3.37 12.75
C SER A 30 -16.07 -2.15 12.19
N HIS A 31 -17.30 -2.35 11.73
CA HIS A 31 -18.13 -1.25 11.22
C HIS A 31 -19.59 -1.70 11.21
N PRO A 32 -20.54 -0.78 11.51
CA PRO A 32 -21.98 -1.14 11.52
C PRO A 32 -22.46 -1.70 10.20
N GLU A 33 -21.89 -1.27 9.08
CA GLU A 33 -22.31 -1.68 7.73
C GLU A 33 -21.41 -2.74 7.11
N LEU A 34 -20.57 -3.41 7.92
CA LEU A 34 -19.57 -4.35 7.39
C LEU A 34 -20.16 -5.40 6.45
N LEU A 35 -21.31 -5.98 6.82
CA LEU A 35 -21.95 -7.04 6.02
C LEU A 35 -22.83 -6.51 4.88
N SER A 36 -23.04 -5.19 4.82
CA SER A 36 -23.83 -4.58 3.74
C SER A 36 -22.99 -3.88 2.70
N LEU A 37 -21.67 -3.86 2.84
CA LEU A 37 -20.78 -3.26 1.87
C LEU A 37 -20.80 -4.06 0.57
N ASN A 38 -20.99 -3.36 -0.55
CA ASN A 38 -21.09 -4.02 -1.86
C ASN A 38 -20.25 -3.32 -2.94
N ILE A 39 -19.39 -2.38 -2.54
CA ILE A 39 -18.50 -1.68 -3.47
C ILE A 39 -17.06 -2.04 -3.12
N ALA A 40 -16.31 -2.52 -4.11
CA ALA A 40 -14.88 -2.78 -3.96
C ALA A 40 -14.10 -1.71 -4.71
N HIS A 41 -13.13 -1.11 -4.01
CA HIS A 41 -12.20 -0.18 -4.63
C HIS A 41 -10.81 -0.82 -4.61
N MET A 42 -10.23 -1.01 -5.79
CA MET A 42 -8.90 -1.61 -5.92
C MET A 42 -8.00 -0.69 -6.70
N ASP A 43 -6.76 -0.61 -6.26
CA ASP A 43 -5.74 0.19 -6.91
C ASP A 43 -4.43 -0.59 -6.89
N CYS A 44 -3.69 -0.50 -7.98
CA CYS A 44 -2.41 -1.20 -8.08
C CYS A 44 -1.33 -0.40 -7.36
N ASP A 45 -0.70 -1.01 -6.36
CA ASP A 45 0.37 -0.36 -5.60
C ASP A 45 1.53 0.00 -6.53
N SER A 46 1.83 1.31 -6.61
CA SER A 46 2.96 1.82 -7.40
C SER A 46 2.97 1.21 -8.81
N PHE A 47 1.87 1.35 -9.55
CA PHE A 47 1.63 0.59 -10.78
C PHE A 47 2.81 0.64 -11.75
N TYR A 48 3.23 1.83 -12.16
CA TYR A 48 4.32 1.93 -13.13
C TYR A 48 5.65 1.41 -12.58
N ALA A 49 5.93 1.66 -11.30
CA ALA A 49 7.14 1.14 -10.67
C ALA A 49 7.11 -0.39 -10.60
N SER A 50 5.94 -0.97 -10.31
CA SER A 50 5.76 -2.43 -10.26
C SER A 50 5.93 -3.06 -11.64
N VAL A 51 5.42 -2.40 -12.71
CA VAL A 51 5.60 -2.85 -14.07
C VAL A 51 7.08 -2.87 -14.46
N GLU A 52 7.82 -1.81 -14.11
CA GLU A 52 9.26 -1.77 -14.39
C GLU A 52 10.02 -2.88 -13.66
N LYS A 53 9.67 -3.16 -12.41
CA LYS A 53 10.28 -4.26 -11.66
C LYS A 53 9.95 -5.62 -12.25
N ARG A 54 8.73 -5.79 -12.78
CA ARG A 54 8.33 -7.04 -13.45
C ARG A 54 9.16 -7.27 -14.72
N ASP A 55 9.33 -6.22 -15.52
CA ASP A 55 10.03 -6.31 -16.80
C ASP A 55 11.55 -6.30 -16.62
N ARG A 56 12.04 -5.77 -15.51
CA ARG A 56 13.46 -5.68 -15.19
C ARG A 56 13.70 -6.18 -13.76
N PRO A 57 13.79 -7.52 -13.58
CA PRO A 57 13.92 -8.11 -12.23
C PRO A 57 15.10 -7.62 -11.40
N GLU A 58 16.14 -7.08 -12.02
CA GLU A 58 17.29 -6.52 -11.31
C GLU A 58 16.93 -5.31 -10.47
N LEU A 59 15.73 -4.73 -10.68
CA LEU A 59 15.25 -3.56 -9.91
C LEU A 59 14.46 -3.95 -8.65
N ILE A 60 14.20 -5.22 -8.42
CA ILE A 60 13.32 -5.66 -7.31
C ILE A 60 13.76 -5.07 -5.97
N ASP A 61 15.05 -5.10 -5.67
CA ASP A 61 15.59 -4.64 -4.38
C ASP A 61 16.09 -3.19 -4.42
N LYS A 62 15.77 -2.45 -5.47
CA LYS A 62 16.25 -1.08 -5.64
C LYS A 62 15.10 -0.08 -5.54
N PRO A 63 15.38 1.16 -5.12
CA PRO A 63 14.37 2.22 -5.20
C PRO A 63 14.08 2.55 -6.65
N VAL A 64 12.80 2.51 -7.03
CA VAL A 64 12.35 2.83 -8.39
C VAL A 64 11.41 4.01 -8.30
N ILE A 65 11.71 5.05 -9.04
CA ILE A 65 10.94 6.29 -9.10
C ILE A 65 10.59 6.54 -10.56
N ILE A 66 9.30 6.72 -10.83
CA ILE A 66 8.82 7.03 -12.17
C ILE A 66 8.38 8.49 -12.18
N GLY A 67 8.85 9.23 -13.17
CA GLY A 67 8.47 10.64 -13.26
C GLY A 67 9.09 11.31 -14.48
N GLY A 68 8.84 12.61 -14.59
CA GLY A 68 9.44 13.43 -15.63
C GLY A 68 10.90 13.74 -15.36
N GLY A 69 11.49 14.61 -16.18
CA GLY A 69 12.88 15.02 -15.99
C GLY A 69 13.07 15.85 -14.72
N ARG A 70 14.24 16.45 -14.59
CA ARG A 70 14.64 17.22 -13.40
C ARG A 70 13.63 18.23 -12.89
N ARG A 71 12.89 18.85 -13.82
CA ARG A 71 11.88 19.86 -13.49
C ARG A 71 10.48 19.28 -13.32
N GLY A 72 10.36 17.96 -13.48
CA GLY A 72 9.08 17.28 -13.32
C GLY A 72 8.81 16.89 -11.88
N VAL A 73 7.77 16.08 -11.72
CA VAL A 73 7.36 15.54 -10.42
C VAL A 73 7.36 14.02 -10.48
N VAL A 74 7.39 13.41 -9.29
CA VAL A 74 7.27 11.96 -9.17
C VAL A 74 5.84 11.55 -9.52
N SER A 75 5.68 10.65 -10.49
CA SER A 75 4.40 10.05 -10.81
C SER A 75 4.07 8.94 -9.82
N THR A 76 5.01 8.03 -9.63
CA THR A 76 4.89 6.96 -8.65
C THR A 76 6.26 6.54 -8.16
N ALA A 77 6.32 5.92 -6.98
CA ALA A 77 7.54 5.43 -6.38
C ALA A 77 7.26 4.08 -5.72
N CYS A 78 8.20 3.14 -5.83
CA CYS A 78 8.05 1.85 -5.19
C CYS A 78 8.19 1.98 -3.67
N TYR A 79 7.88 0.88 -2.96
CA TYR A 79 7.92 0.88 -1.50
C TYR A 79 9.31 1.24 -0.95
N ILE A 80 10.37 0.76 -1.58
CA ILE A 80 11.74 1.06 -1.14
C ILE A 80 12.03 2.56 -1.21
N ALA A 81 11.61 3.21 -2.31
CA ALA A 81 11.77 4.66 -2.45
C ALA A 81 10.90 5.41 -1.43
N ARG A 82 9.69 4.94 -1.15
CA ARG A 82 8.79 5.57 -0.17
C ARG A 82 9.35 5.51 1.24
N ILE A 83 10.03 4.44 1.61
CA ILE A 83 10.69 4.34 2.91
C ILE A 83 11.72 5.46 3.08
N ARG A 84 12.39 5.86 2.00
CA ARG A 84 13.35 6.97 2.02
C ARG A 84 12.70 8.34 1.97
N GLY A 85 11.38 8.41 1.95
CA GLY A 85 10.63 9.67 1.99
C GLY A 85 10.12 10.17 0.64
N VAL A 86 10.34 9.43 -0.44
CA VAL A 86 9.83 9.81 -1.77
C VAL A 86 8.34 9.51 -1.86
N HIS A 87 7.57 10.44 -2.40
CA HIS A 87 6.12 10.26 -2.59
C HIS A 87 5.65 10.85 -3.91
N SER A 88 4.45 10.45 -4.33
CA SER A 88 3.83 10.99 -5.54
C SER A 88 3.67 12.50 -5.45
N ALA A 89 3.80 13.18 -6.57
CA ALA A 89 3.76 14.64 -6.71
C ALA A 89 4.95 15.37 -6.10
N MET A 90 5.91 14.67 -5.50
CA MET A 90 7.14 15.30 -5.02
C MET A 90 7.96 15.85 -6.20
N PRO A 91 8.55 17.04 -6.08
CA PRO A 91 9.46 17.51 -7.13
C PRO A 91 10.62 16.54 -7.33
N MET A 92 10.96 16.27 -8.60
CA MET A 92 11.98 15.26 -8.92
C MET A 92 13.35 15.60 -8.32
N TYR A 93 13.71 16.89 -8.24
CA TYR A 93 15.00 17.28 -7.65
C TYR A 93 15.11 16.87 -6.18
N ARG A 94 14.00 16.89 -5.44
CA ARG A 94 13.98 16.43 -4.05
C ARG A 94 14.06 14.92 -3.96
N ALA A 95 13.36 14.22 -4.85
CA ALA A 95 13.37 12.77 -4.90
C ALA A 95 14.81 12.26 -5.20
N LEU A 96 15.51 12.90 -6.11
CA LEU A 96 16.89 12.52 -6.44
C LEU A 96 17.87 12.74 -5.28
N LYS A 97 17.59 13.70 -4.41
CA LYS A 97 18.39 13.88 -3.20
C LYS A 97 18.18 12.77 -2.19
N LEU A 98 16.94 12.28 -2.07
CA LEU A 98 16.59 11.19 -1.14
C LEU A 98 17.01 9.83 -1.69
N CYS A 99 16.96 9.64 -2.99
CA CYS A 99 17.30 8.40 -3.67
C CYS A 99 18.17 8.69 -4.89
N PRO A 100 19.48 8.95 -4.70
CA PRO A 100 20.37 9.25 -5.83
C PRO A 100 20.68 8.03 -6.70
N ASP A 101 20.46 6.84 -6.18
CA ASP A 101 20.65 5.57 -6.88
C ASP A 101 19.33 5.07 -7.51
#